data_a3cbe46269e63af02cf9f1bdb8715a2f
#
_entry.id   a3cbe46269e63af02cf9f1bdb8715a2f
#
_cell.length_a   1.000
_cell.length_b   1.000
_cell.length_c   1.000
_cell.angle_alpha   90.00
_cell.angle_beta   90.00
_cell.angle_gamma   90.00
#
_symmetry.space_group_name_H-M   'P 1'
#
loop_
_entity.id
_entity.type
_entity.pdbx_description
1 polymer ?
#
loop_
_entity_poly.entity_id
_entity_poly.type
_entity_poly.pdbx_seq_one_letter_code
_entity_poly.pdbx_strand_id
1 'polypeptide(L)'
;MIPTLDSVPTYVYELSIKDYGKNLIRQADIPSNEKTYPICTKSVSVGDLFDIENGIASSQVIRSDIKESENWIPYIRPSYRQETSIDAYVNKNLVPSDKVFPAGTLYVSTNGQGSHTFSYVSTTEFVANSDVSVLIPKRAMSLQEKLFYAQCITNNRYKFSYGRKPKGARLLAVKVPEYPPKYVTDYNIDKVVNSFSGVLDMV
;
A
#
# COMPACT_ATOMS: atom_id res chain seq x y z
N MET A 1 -2.73 29.21 31.86
CA MET A 1 -2.09 29.84 30.70
C MET A 1 -1.58 28.69 29.83
N ILE A 2 -2.16 28.45 28.67
CA ILE A 2 -1.74 27.38 27.74
C ILE A 2 -0.50 27.92 27.01
N PRO A 3 0.65 27.22 27.03
CA PRO A 3 1.83 27.66 26.29
C PRO A 3 1.48 27.77 24.81
N THR A 4 1.82 28.88 24.17
CA THR A 4 1.71 29.02 22.73
C THR A 4 2.74 28.11 22.03
N LEU A 5 2.45 27.65 20.81
CA LEU A 5 3.33 26.75 20.03
C LEU A 5 4.77 27.29 19.92
N ASP A 6 4.93 28.61 19.93
CA ASP A 6 6.21 29.31 19.87
C ASP A 6 7.07 29.18 21.15
N SER A 7 6.48 28.70 22.25
CA SER A 7 7.21 28.48 23.53
C SER A 7 7.76 27.06 23.69
N VAL A 8 7.48 26.17 22.77
CA VAL A 8 8.03 24.80 22.77
C VAL A 8 9.40 24.82 22.10
N PRO A 9 10.48 24.48 22.81
CA PRO A 9 11.81 24.51 22.23
C PRO A 9 11.88 23.60 20.98
N THR A 10 12.38 24.13 19.88
CA THR A 10 12.50 23.43 18.59
C THR A 10 13.29 22.12 18.69
N TYR A 11 14.22 22.02 19.65
CA TYR A 11 15.01 20.80 19.89
C TYR A 11 14.16 19.62 20.38
N VAL A 12 13.01 19.85 21.04
CA VAL A 12 12.12 18.78 21.49
C VAL A 12 11.44 18.12 20.29
N TYR A 13 11.16 18.89 19.26
CA TYR A 13 10.61 18.37 17.99
C TYR A 13 11.66 17.54 17.22
N GLU A 14 12.90 18.01 17.13
CA GLU A 14 13.96 17.27 16.45
C GLU A 14 14.37 15.98 17.21
N LEU A 15 14.40 16.04 18.54
CA LEU A 15 14.66 14.87 19.38
C LEU A 15 13.54 13.81 19.25
N SER A 16 12.27 14.22 19.25
CA SER A 16 11.15 13.28 19.20
C SER A 16 11.07 12.50 17.87
N ILE A 17 11.42 13.12 16.75
CA ILE A 17 11.33 12.46 15.43
C ILE A 17 12.61 11.66 15.13
N LYS A 18 13.79 12.25 15.33
CA LYS A 18 15.06 11.57 15.01
C LYS A 18 15.42 10.48 16.04
N ASP A 19 15.22 10.75 17.32
CA ASP A 19 15.59 9.80 18.37
C ASP A 19 14.49 8.77 18.62
N TYR A 20 13.23 9.09 18.43
CA TYR A 20 12.14 8.11 18.43
C TYR A 20 12.29 7.16 17.24
N GLY A 21 12.58 7.67 16.04
CA GLY A 21 12.91 6.84 14.89
C GLY A 21 14.14 5.96 15.10
N LYS A 22 15.22 6.51 15.69
CA LYS A 22 16.43 5.74 16.04
C LYS A 22 16.19 4.72 17.14
N ASN A 23 15.36 5.02 18.13
CA ASN A 23 15.01 4.11 19.22
C ASN A 23 14.09 2.99 18.77
N LEU A 24 13.11 3.27 17.90
CA LEU A 24 12.29 2.25 17.25
C LEU A 24 13.15 1.30 16.38
N ILE A 25 14.11 1.86 15.65
CA ILE A 25 15.05 1.08 14.85
C ILE A 25 16.00 0.26 15.74
N ARG A 26 16.43 0.80 16.90
CA ARG A 26 17.27 0.07 17.86
C ARG A 26 16.52 -1.02 18.63
N GLN A 27 15.24 -0.79 18.96
CA GLN A 27 14.40 -1.79 19.64
C GLN A 27 13.94 -2.93 18.70
N ALA A 28 13.96 -2.72 17.39
CA ALA A 28 13.57 -3.72 16.42
C ALA A 28 14.66 -4.75 16.08
N ASP A 29 15.73 -4.89 16.89
CA ASP A 29 16.85 -5.83 16.62
C ASP A 29 17.34 -5.79 15.15
N ILE A 30 17.36 -4.59 14.56
CA ILE A 30 18.04 -4.42 13.28
C ILE A 30 19.52 -4.56 13.60
N PRO A 31 20.19 -5.61 13.12
CA PRO A 31 21.61 -5.80 13.40
C PRO A 31 22.35 -4.55 13.00
N SER A 32 23.03 -3.90 13.96
CA SER A 32 23.86 -2.71 13.76
C SER A 32 25.11 -2.99 12.91
N ASN A 33 25.24 -4.17 12.37
CA ASN A 33 26.24 -4.49 11.38
C ASN A 33 25.82 -3.85 10.06
N GLU A 34 26.65 -3.00 9.52
CA GLU A 34 26.69 -2.50 8.15
C GLU A 34 26.72 -3.66 7.14
N LYS A 35 25.66 -4.47 7.13
CA LYS A 35 25.41 -5.38 6.03
C LYS A 35 24.99 -4.49 4.87
N THR A 36 25.96 -4.12 4.05
CA THR A 36 25.70 -3.65 2.69
C THR A 36 24.96 -4.75 1.97
N TYR A 37 23.64 -4.69 2.00
CA TYR A 37 22.82 -5.59 1.19
C TYR A 37 23.08 -5.25 -0.26
N PRO A 38 23.42 -6.24 -1.11
CA PRO A 38 23.60 -5.97 -2.53
C PRO A 38 22.31 -5.35 -3.06
N ILE A 39 22.44 -4.15 -3.59
CA ILE A 39 21.33 -3.48 -4.28
C ILE A 39 21.06 -4.31 -5.54
N CYS A 40 19.80 -4.75 -5.72
CA CYS A 40 19.41 -5.39 -6.96
C CYS A 40 19.60 -4.40 -8.10
N THR A 41 20.62 -4.60 -8.92
CA THR A 41 20.95 -3.73 -10.05
C THR A 41 20.10 -4.01 -11.27
N LYS A 42 19.49 -5.21 -11.34
CA LYS A 42 18.65 -5.59 -12.46
C LYS A 42 17.23 -5.05 -12.30
N SER A 43 16.81 -4.26 -13.27
CA SER A 43 15.49 -3.64 -13.32
C SER A 43 14.63 -4.34 -14.37
N VAL A 44 13.42 -4.71 -13.98
CA VAL A 44 12.40 -5.34 -14.84
C VAL A 44 11.17 -4.42 -14.92
N SER A 45 10.25 -4.72 -15.83
CA SER A 45 8.98 -3.99 -15.87
C SER A 45 7.98 -4.57 -14.84
N VAL A 46 7.04 -3.76 -14.38
CA VAL A 46 5.92 -4.25 -13.55
C VAL A 46 5.19 -5.39 -14.25
N GLY A 47 5.06 -5.34 -15.59
CA GLY A 47 4.43 -6.39 -16.39
C GLY A 47 5.19 -7.71 -16.44
N ASP A 48 6.48 -7.72 -16.10
CA ASP A 48 7.24 -8.96 -15.96
C ASP A 48 6.89 -9.70 -14.65
N LEU A 49 6.44 -8.96 -13.64
CA LEU A 49 6.15 -9.46 -12.29
C LEU A 49 4.66 -9.65 -12.00
N PHE A 50 3.80 -8.86 -12.67
CA PHE A 50 2.37 -8.80 -12.36
C PHE A 50 1.52 -8.80 -13.63
N ASP A 51 0.34 -9.38 -13.53
CA ASP A 51 -0.77 -9.15 -14.44
C ASP A 51 -1.67 -8.05 -13.87
N ILE A 52 -2.41 -7.33 -14.75
CA ILE A 52 -3.33 -6.29 -14.33
C ILE A 52 -4.77 -6.78 -14.47
N GLU A 53 -5.53 -6.66 -13.37
CA GLU A 53 -6.97 -6.73 -13.37
C GLU A 53 -7.56 -5.33 -13.22
N ASN A 54 -8.63 -5.05 -13.96
CA ASN A 54 -9.35 -3.80 -13.84
C ASN A 54 -10.52 -3.95 -12.85
N GLY A 55 -10.73 -2.89 -12.08
CA GLY A 55 -11.91 -2.78 -11.24
C GLY A 55 -13.20 -2.58 -12.05
N ILE A 56 -14.31 -2.47 -11.37
CA ILE A 56 -15.68 -2.31 -11.91
C ILE A 56 -16.16 -0.88 -11.67
N ALA A 57 -16.90 -0.30 -12.64
CA ALA A 57 -17.39 1.06 -12.50
C ALA A 57 -18.47 1.19 -11.42
N SER A 58 -18.51 2.33 -10.74
CA SER A 58 -19.48 2.59 -9.67
C SER A 58 -20.95 2.54 -10.12
N SER A 59 -21.21 2.75 -11.41
CA SER A 59 -22.55 2.61 -12.00
C SER A 59 -23.00 1.16 -12.20
N GLN A 60 -22.09 0.20 -12.03
CA GLN A 60 -22.35 -1.23 -12.24
C GLN A 60 -22.48 -2.01 -10.92
N VAL A 61 -22.39 -1.34 -9.79
CA VAL A 61 -22.48 -1.96 -8.46
C VAL A 61 -23.48 -1.23 -7.57
N ILE A 62 -24.18 -2.00 -6.74
CA ILE A 62 -25.03 -1.46 -5.67
C ILE A 62 -24.11 -1.16 -4.49
N ARG A 63 -24.12 0.09 -4.02
CA ARG A 63 -23.23 0.60 -2.97
C ARG A 63 -24.03 1.05 -1.75
N SER A 64 -23.47 0.86 -0.58
CA SER A 64 -23.93 1.38 0.70
C SER A 64 -22.80 2.14 1.41
N ASP A 65 -23.13 3.21 2.11
CA ASP A 65 -22.16 3.97 2.92
C ASP A 65 -21.76 3.23 4.20
N ILE A 66 -22.52 2.21 4.56
CA ILE A 66 -22.28 1.38 5.75
C ILE A 66 -22.13 -0.09 5.37
N LYS A 67 -21.38 -0.84 6.19
CA LYS A 67 -21.27 -2.28 6.10
C LYS A 67 -22.54 -2.93 6.69
N GLU A 68 -23.49 -3.31 5.84
CA GLU A 68 -24.79 -3.82 6.25
C GLU A 68 -24.74 -5.27 6.81
N SER A 69 -23.76 -6.06 6.38
CA SER A 69 -23.51 -7.42 6.85
C SER A 69 -22.09 -7.88 6.51
N GLU A 70 -21.72 -9.11 6.88
CA GLU A 70 -20.42 -9.70 6.58
C GLU A 70 -20.17 -9.90 5.07
N ASN A 71 -21.22 -9.95 4.27
CA ASN A 71 -21.09 -10.02 2.80
C ASN A 71 -20.83 -8.66 2.14
N TRP A 72 -20.94 -7.57 2.91
CA TRP A 72 -20.59 -6.24 2.42
C TRP A 72 -19.12 -5.95 2.65
N ILE A 73 -18.39 -5.82 1.55
CA ILE A 73 -16.95 -5.63 1.52
C ILE A 73 -16.59 -4.24 0.96
N PRO A 74 -15.41 -3.69 1.29
CA PRO A 74 -14.99 -2.39 0.81
C PRO A 74 -14.98 -2.27 -0.70
N TYR A 75 -15.50 -1.16 -1.22
CA TYR A 75 -15.36 -0.71 -2.59
C TYR A 75 -14.29 0.38 -2.64
N ILE A 76 -13.11 0.05 -3.20
CA ILE A 76 -11.92 0.88 -3.15
C ILE A 76 -11.86 1.81 -4.37
N ARG A 77 -11.66 3.11 -4.11
CA ARG A 77 -11.41 4.16 -5.10
C ARG A 77 -9.97 4.65 -5.07
N PRO A 78 -9.52 5.44 -6.09
CA PRO A 78 -8.24 6.14 -6.03
C PRO A 78 -8.13 7.05 -4.82
N SER A 79 -7.03 6.93 -4.08
CA SER A 79 -6.74 7.78 -2.93
C SER A 79 -5.24 7.95 -2.75
N TYR A 80 -4.83 9.07 -2.14
CA TYR A 80 -3.46 9.34 -1.73
C TYR A 80 -3.12 8.77 -0.34
N ARG A 81 -4.13 8.28 0.39
CA ARG A 81 -4.00 7.56 1.66
C ARG A 81 -4.81 6.28 1.59
N GLN A 82 -4.30 5.23 2.19
CA GLN A 82 -4.99 3.94 2.18
C GLN A 82 -6.31 3.98 2.95
N GLU A 83 -6.34 4.60 4.13
CA GLU A 83 -7.54 4.72 4.94
C GLU A 83 -8.69 5.47 4.26
N THR A 84 -8.38 6.40 3.35
CA THR A 84 -9.39 7.15 2.58
C THR A 84 -9.71 6.51 1.22
N SER A 85 -9.21 5.31 0.95
CA SER A 85 -9.48 4.59 -0.30
C SER A 85 -10.85 3.89 -0.30
N ILE A 86 -11.43 3.61 0.85
CA ILE A 86 -12.77 3.02 0.95
C ILE A 86 -13.79 4.12 0.64
N ASP A 87 -14.52 3.96 -0.48
CA ASP A 87 -15.56 4.89 -0.93
C ASP A 87 -16.94 4.50 -0.43
N ALA A 88 -17.19 3.20 -0.37
CA ALA A 88 -18.46 2.60 -0.01
C ALA A 88 -18.25 1.12 0.31
N TYR A 89 -19.34 0.41 0.58
CA TYR A 89 -19.38 -1.05 0.67
C TYR A 89 -20.28 -1.61 -0.44
N VAL A 90 -19.97 -2.80 -0.91
CA VAL A 90 -20.73 -3.55 -1.90
C VAL A 90 -20.99 -4.97 -1.43
N ASN A 91 -22.14 -5.53 -1.75
CA ASN A 91 -22.42 -6.92 -1.45
C ASN A 91 -21.68 -7.82 -2.44
N LYS A 92 -20.71 -8.60 -1.97
CA LYS A 92 -19.87 -9.47 -2.80
C LYS A 92 -20.65 -10.52 -3.59
N ASN A 93 -21.83 -10.91 -3.11
CA ASN A 93 -22.68 -11.88 -3.80
C ASN A 93 -23.39 -11.28 -5.04
N LEU A 94 -23.41 -9.94 -5.16
CA LEU A 94 -23.99 -9.21 -6.29
C LEU A 94 -22.93 -8.68 -7.28
N VAL A 95 -21.66 -9.04 -7.05
CA VAL A 95 -20.54 -8.67 -7.90
C VAL A 95 -19.96 -9.93 -8.53
N PRO A 96 -19.48 -9.88 -9.80
CA PRO A 96 -18.78 -11.02 -10.41
C PRO A 96 -17.63 -11.49 -9.54
N SER A 97 -17.50 -12.80 -9.33
CA SER A 97 -16.50 -13.38 -8.41
C SER A 97 -15.06 -13.07 -8.82
N ASP A 98 -14.78 -12.88 -10.11
CA ASP A 98 -13.50 -12.46 -10.66
C ASP A 98 -13.16 -10.99 -10.33
N LYS A 99 -14.08 -10.22 -9.78
CA LYS A 99 -13.92 -8.82 -9.34
C LYS A 99 -13.84 -8.66 -7.83
N VAL A 100 -13.90 -9.75 -7.09
CA VAL A 100 -13.70 -9.81 -5.65
C VAL A 100 -12.26 -10.24 -5.38
N PHE A 101 -11.47 -9.34 -4.80
CA PHE A 101 -10.04 -9.56 -4.55
C PHE A 101 -9.77 -9.85 -3.07
N PRO A 102 -8.94 -10.86 -2.75
CA PRO A 102 -8.66 -11.21 -1.36
C PRO A 102 -7.79 -10.17 -0.64
N ALA A 103 -7.77 -10.22 0.69
CA ALA A 103 -6.81 -9.52 1.51
C ALA A 103 -5.37 -9.82 1.07
N GLY A 104 -4.46 -8.86 1.26
CA GLY A 104 -3.07 -8.98 0.83
C GLY A 104 -2.87 -8.79 -0.69
N THR A 105 -3.86 -8.23 -1.40
CA THR A 105 -3.75 -7.92 -2.83
C THR A 105 -3.21 -6.52 -3.05
N LEU A 106 -2.24 -6.38 -3.96
CA LEU A 106 -1.66 -5.10 -4.36
C LEU A 106 -2.60 -4.38 -5.33
N TYR A 107 -2.84 -3.09 -5.09
CA TYR A 107 -3.62 -2.24 -5.99
C TYR A 107 -2.99 -0.87 -6.18
N VAL A 108 -3.30 -0.22 -7.30
CA VAL A 108 -2.74 1.06 -7.74
C VAL A 108 -3.86 2.02 -8.12
N SER A 109 -3.83 3.22 -7.56
CA SER A 109 -4.67 4.33 -7.99
C SER A 109 -4.27 4.79 -9.40
N THR A 110 -5.14 4.66 -10.39
CA THR A 110 -4.81 4.99 -11.78
C THR A 110 -5.35 6.35 -12.23
N ASN A 111 -6.15 7.00 -11.41
CA ASN A 111 -6.78 8.28 -11.69
C ASN A 111 -6.77 9.19 -10.45
N GLY A 112 -7.33 10.39 -10.60
CA GLY A 112 -7.46 11.40 -9.55
C GLY A 112 -6.26 12.35 -9.48
N GLN A 113 -6.59 13.67 -9.39
CA GLN A 113 -5.59 14.70 -9.17
C GLN A 113 -4.98 14.50 -7.78
N GLY A 114 -3.69 14.26 -7.73
CA GLY A 114 -2.97 14.01 -6.47
C GLY A 114 -2.97 12.55 -6.00
N SER A 115 -3.90 11.69 -6.43
CA SER A 115 -4.01 10.29 -5.97
C SER A 115 -3.43 9.25 -6.93
N HIS A 116 -3.17 9.60 -8.21
CA HIS A 116 -2.62 8.63 -9.18
C HIS A 116 -1.27 8.05 -8.74
N THR A 117 -1.04 6.79 -9.07
CA THR A 117 0.16 6.00 -8.82
C THR A 117 0.38 5.60 -7.34
N PHE A 118 -0.34 6.17 -6.38
CA PHE A 118 -0.31 5.63 -5.03
C PHE A 118 -0.77 4.17 -5.04
N SER A 119 0.03 3.32 -4.42
CA SER A 119 -0.11 1.87 -4.46
C SER A 119 -0.11 1.32 -3.05
N TYR A 120 -1.00 0.38 -2.79
CA TYR A 120 -1.22 -0.19 -1.47
C TYR A 120 -1.44 -1.69 -1.55
N VAL A 121 -1.32 -2.36 -0.41
CA VAL A 121 -1.72 -3.76 -0.24
C VAL A 121 -2.96 -3.78 0.66
N SER A 122 -4.02 -4.43 0.20
CA SER A 122 -5.29 -4.47 0.93
C SER A 122 -5.16 -5.24 2.25
N THR A 123 -5.85 -4.77 3.28
CA THR A 123 -5.95 -5.45 4.58
C THR A 123 -7.12 -6.41 4.66
N THR A 124 -8.10 -6.25 3.78
CA THR A 124 -9.33 -7.03 3.72
C THR A 124 -9.67 -7.42 2.30
N GLU A 125 -10.62 -8.34 2.13
CA GLU A 125 -11.29 -8.61 0.86
C GLU A 125 -11.97 -7.34 0.36
N PHE A 126 -11.93 -7.08 -0.96
CA PHE A 126 -12.44 -5.83 -1.54
C PHE A 126 -12.86 -5.96 -3.01
N VAL A 127 -13.59 -4.97 -3.49
CA VAL A 127 -13.86 -4.71 -4.91
C VAL A 127 -13.18 -3.40 -5.31
N ALA A 128 -12.52 -3.37 -6.45
CA ALA A 128 -11.85 -2.18 -6.96
C ALA A 128 -12.76 -1.35 -7.88
N ASN A 129 -12.67 -0.02 -7.79
CA ASN A 129 -13.24 0.90 -8.76
C ASN A 129 -12.50 0.81 -10.11
N SER A 130 -13.15 1.15 -11.22
CA SER A 130 -12.55 1.17 -12.57
C SER A 130 -11.33 2.08 -12.73
N ASP A 131 -11.11 3.01 -11.79
CA ASP A 131 -9.93 3.87 -11.70
C ASP A 131 -8.84 3.34 -10.74
N VAL A 132 -8.99 2.09 -10.33
CA VAL A 132 -8.00 1.32 -9.57
C VAL A 132 -7.61 0.11 -10.42
N SER A 133 -6.31 -0.13 -10.58
CA SER A 133 -5.78 -1.36 -11.17
C SER A 133 -5.31 -2.28 -10.07
N VAL A 134 -5.69 -3.54 -10.15
CA VAL A 134 -5.27 -4.59 -9.23
C VAL A 134 -4.11 -5.36 -9.88
N LEU A 135 -3.07 -5.60 -9.13
CA LEU A 135 -1.86 -6.27 -9.60
C LEU A 135 -1.80 -7.69 -9.03
N ILE A 136 -1.91 -8.68 -9.91
CA ILE A 136 -1.85 -10.09 -9.57
C ILE A 136 -0.43 -10.59 -9.81
N PRO A 137 0.28 -11.06 -8.77
CA PRO A 137 1.65 -11.54 -8.93
C PRO A 137 1.72 -12.77 -9.82
N LYS A 138 2.68 -12.81 -10.77
CA LYS A 138 2.95 -13.97 -11.63
C LYS A 138 3.72 -15.09 -10.92
N ARG A 139 4.24 -14.82 -9.72
CA ARG A 139 4.84 -15.81 -8.81
C ARG A 139 4.32 -15.62 -7.40
N ALA A 140 4.51 -16.59 -6.54
CA ALA A 140 4.22 -16.39 -5.12
C ALA A 140 5.07 -15.23 -4.55
N MET A 141 4.42 -14.30 -3.87
CA MET A 141 5.03 -13.15 -3.20
C MET A 141 4.51 -13.04 -1.78
N SER A 142 5.42 -12.80 -0.84
CA SER A 142 5.08 -12.50 0.53
C SER A 142 4.41 -11.12 0.65
N LEU A 143 3.80 -10.83 1.80
CA LEU A 143 3.23 -9.51 2.08
C LEU A 143 4.31 -8.42 1.99
N GLN A 144 5.50 -8.68 2.55
CA GLN A 144 6.64 -7.76 2.52
C GLN A 144 7.09 -7.43 1.09
N GLU A 145 7.15 -8.44 0.22
CA GLU A 145 7.48 -8.22 -1.20
C GLU A 145 6.44 -7.35 -1.90
N LYS A 146 5.14 -7.61 -1.65
CA LYS A 146 4.06 -6.79 -2.22
C LYS A 146 4.10 -5.34 -1.72
N LEU A 147 4.36 -5.12 -0.43
CA LEU A 147 4.54 -3.78 0.15
C LEU A 147 5.75 -3.06 -0.46
N PHE A 148 6.86 -3.76 -0.66
CA PHE A 148 8.04 -3.23 -1.35
C PHE A 148 7.71 -2.78 -2.78
N TYR A 149 7.02 -3.62 -3.56
CA TYR A 149 6.63 -3.25 -4.92
C TYR A 149 5.58 -2.12 -4.95
N ALA A 150 4.66 -2.08 -4.00
CA ALA A 150 3.74 -0.95 -3.84
C ALA A 150 4.52 0.36 -3.68
N GLN A 151 5.53 0.38 -2.82
CA GLN A 151 6.40 1.55 -2.63
C GLN A 151 7.21 1.87 -3.88
N CYS A 152 7.77 0.87 -4.57
CA CYS A 152 8.51 1.08 -5.82
C CYS A 152 7.63 1.71 -6.90
N ILE A 153 6.38 1.28 -7.05
CA ILE A 153 5.43 1.85 -8.01
C ILE A 153 5.08 3.28 -7.61
N THR A 154 4.77 3.53 -6.35
CA THR A 154 4.49 4.87 -5.81
C THR A 154 5.64 5.83 -6.05
N ASN A 155 6.88 5.41 -5.86
CA ASN A 155 8.08 6.23 -6.09
C ASN A 155 8.27 6.63 -7.57
N ASN A 156 7.65 5.92 -8.51
CA ASN A 156 7.65 6.26 -9.93
C ASN A 156 6.55 7.28 -10.30
N ARG A 157 5.84 7.85 -9.34
CA ARG A 157 4.73 8.78 -9.54
C ARG A 157 5.08 10.00 -10.39
N TYR A 158 6.31 10.49 -10.31
CA TYR A 158 6.81 11.62 -11.09
C TYR A 158 6.75 11.39 -12.62
N LYS A 159 6.64 10.14 -13.07
CA LYS A 159 6.51 9.79 -14.51
C LYS A 159 5.10 9.99 -15.05
N PHE A 160 4.13 10.28 -14.20
CA PHE A 160 2.72 10.36 -14.53
C PHE A 160 2.14 11.73 -14.24
N SER A 161 1.07 12.08 -14.96
CA SER A 161 0.36 13.34 -14.82
C SER A 161 -1.11 13.16 -15.22
N TYR A 162 -1.91 14.22 -15.17
CA TYR A 162 -3.31 14.20 -15.57
C TYR A 162 -3.52 13.62 -16.99
N GLY A 163 -2.70 14.05 -17.97
CA GLY A 163 -2.77 13.55 -19.35
C GLY A 163 -2.03 12.22 -19.58
N ARG A 164 -1.28 11.73 -18.58
CA ARG A 164 -0.46 10.51 -18.66
C ARG A 164 -0.69 9.62 -17.45
N LYS A 165 -1.89 9.05 -17.37
CA LYS A 165 -2.31 8.21 -16.24
C LYS A 165 -1.54 6.87 -16.20
N PRO A 166 -1.25 6.33 -15.00
CA PRO A 166 -0.62 5.03 -14.80
C PRO A 166 -1.64 3.88 -15.00
N LYS A 167 -2.11 3.67 -16.23
CA LYS A 167 -3.12 2.65 -16.55
C LYS A 167 -2.66 1.76 -17.70
N GLY A 168 -2.99 0.46 -17.63
CA GLY A 168 -2.70 -0.52 -18.66
C GLY A 168 -1.20 -0.61 -18.98
N ALA A 169 -0.84 -0.55 -20.27
CA ALA A 169 0.54 -0.69 -20.75
C ALA A 169 1.52 0.32 -20.11
N ARG A 170 1.05 1.51 -19.73
CA ARG A 170 1.91 2.51 -19.07
C ARG A 170 2.30 2.10 -17.66
N LEU A 171 1.38 1.49 -16.90
CA LEU A 171 1.67 0.94 -15.58
C LEU A 171 2.58 -0.27 -15.70
N LEU A 172 2.30 -1.18 -16.64
CA LEU A 172 3.11 -2.37 -16.90
C LEU A 172 4.55 -2.01 -17.30
N ALA A 173 4.77 -0.89 -17.97
CA ALA A 173 6.11 -0.43 -18.39
C ALA A 173 6.94 0.23 -17.26
N VAL A 174 6.38 0.44 -16.07
CA VAL A 174 7.12 0.99 -14.93
C VAL A 174 8.26 0.05 -14.56
N LYS A 175 9.46 0.62 -14.39
CA LYS A 175 10.64 -0.17 -14.00
C LYS A 175 10.76 -0.24 -12.49
N VAL A 176 10.98 -1.48 -12.00
CA VAL A 176 11.16 -1.82 -10.59
C VAL A 176 12.31 -2.83 -10.47
N PRO A 177 12.92 -3.00 -9.29
CA PRO A 177 13.90 -4.06 -9.07
C PRO A 177 13.29 -5.45 -9.35
N GLU A 178 14.08 -6.35 -9.93
CA GLU A 178 13.64 -7.73 -10.22
C GLU A 178 13.31 -8.50 -8.92
N TYR A 179 14.11 -8.28 -7.88
CA TYR A 179 13.92 -8.85 -6.56
C TYR A 179 13.99 -7.76 -5.48
N PRO A 180 13.22 -7.90 -4.39
CA PRO A 180 13.38 -7.05 -3.23
C PRO A 180 14.79 -7.23 -2.63
N PRO A 181 15.34 -6.20 -1.99
CA PRO A 181 16.56 -6.35 -1.19
C PRO A 181 16.38 -7.38 -0.08
N LYS A 182 17.46 -8.05 0.30
CA LYS A 182 17.43 -9.10 1.32
C LYS A 182 16.82 -8.65 2.66
N TYR A 183 17.06 -7.39 3.07
CA TYR A 183 16.46 -6.86 4.30
C TYR A 183 14.93 -6.82 4.27
N VAL A 184 14.30 -6.76 3.09
CA VAL A 184 12.83 -6.84 2.94
C VAL A 184 12.34 -8.27 3.12
N THR A 185 13.04 -9.24 2.52
CA THR A 185 12.64 -10.66 2.59
C THR A 185 12.96 -11.28 3.96
N ASP A 186 14.01 -10.81 4.62
CA ASP A 186 14.41 -11.28 5.96
C ASP A 186 13.59 -10.63 7.07
N TYR A 187 12.84 -9.56 6.77
CA TYR A 187 12.01 -8.85 7.74
C TYR A 187 10.75 -9.64 8.06
N ASN A 188 10.54 -9.92 9.34
CA ASN A 188 9.33 -10.62 9.78
C ASN A 188 8.27 -9.60 10.24
N ILE A 189 7.33 -9.29 9.34
CA ILE A 189 6.26 -8.33 9.60
C ILE A 189 5.32 -8.80 10.72
N ASP A 190 5.14 -10.12 10.86
CA ASP A 190 4.26 -10.68 11.89
C ASP A 190 4.79 -10.40 13.29
N LYS A 191 6.12 -10.39 13.48
CA LYS A 191 6.73 -9.98 14.76
C LYS A 191 6.36 -8.54 15.12
N VAL A 192 6.33 -7.65 14.14
CA VAL A 192 5.98 -6.24 14.35
C VAL A 192 4.50 -6.10 14.67
N VAL A 193 3.63 -6.74 13.88
CA VAL A 193 2.18 -6.73 14.13
C VAL A 193 1.86 -7.30 15.51
N ASN A 194 2.47 -8.43 15.89
CA ASN A 194 2.27 -9.04 17.19
C ASN A 194 2.82 -8.20 18.35
N SER A 195 3.86 -7.40 18.13
CA SER A 195 4.36 -6.48 19.17
C SER A 195 3.39 -5.32 19.42
N PHE A 196 2.62 -4.91 18.42
CA PHE A 196 1.58 -3.89 18.57
C PHE A 196 0.27 -4.43 19.14
N SER A 197 -0.11 -5.69 18.85
CA SER A 197 -1.32 -6.29 19.43
C SER A 197 -1.25 -6.37 20.94
N GLY A 198 -0.09 -6.71 21.52
CA GLY A 198 0.11 -6.71 22.96
C GLY A 198 -0.02 -5.32 23.64
N VAL A 199 0.10 -4.23 22.89
CA VAL A 199 -0.15 -2.86 23.38
C VAL A 199 -1.64 -2.51 23.33
N LEU A 200 -2.36 -3.00 22.33
CA LEU A 200 -3.80 -2.77 22.19
C LEU A 200 -4.64 -3.52 23.23
N ASP A 201 -4.13 -4.64 23.74
CA ASP A 201 -4.80 -5.42 24.81
C ASP A 201 -4.62 -4.76 26.21
N MET A 202 -3.84 -3.69 26.32
CA MET A 202 -3.59 -2.94 27.57
C MET A 202 -4.40 -1.64 27.69
N VAL A 203 -5.24 -1.31 26.73
CA VAL A 203 -6.14 -0.13 26.69
C VAL A 203 -7.58 -0.58 26.75
#